data_196dc0361d5faec15be33288092cd9e6
#
_entry.id   196dc0361d5faec15be33288092cd9e6
#
_cell.length_a   1.000
_cell.length_b   1.000
_cell.length_c   1.000
_cell.angle_alpha   90.00
_cell.angle_beta   90.00
_cell.angle_gamma   90.00
#
_symmetry.space_group_name_H-M   'P 1'
#
loop_
_entity.id
_entity.type
_entity.pdbx_description
1 polymer ?
#
loop_
_entity_poly.entity_id
_entity_poly.type
_entity_poly.pdbx_seq_one_letter_code
_entity_poly.pdbx_strand_id
1 'polypeptide(L)'
;MNKSLKPIRIIIAALMLLGMTALLLDATGMLRQWLGWMPKVQLLPSILALNFVMVVSVLVVTAIIGRFYCAVVCPMGIFQDLFVWFHKLIFGKKRPYRYRKPQNWVRYTVLVAFVVLMVLGLNGIATLIAPYSAYARMVTNIHGSGLVHWVAIATLCCVGVMSFIWGRLWCNTICPVGSLLSLMAKFRVLGIRIDEDKCVSCRKCEHGCKSMCIDIDNHTVDQSRCVNCFNCLSQCKVGAISLSTKTSKTSKTSSTSNTRNTSSTSTDTSRRKFIVTTAAVGAAMAVEAQEQKLDGGLAAIMDKSVPQRNTPLKPAGSQSLKSFSSHCTSCQLCVSKCPEKVLRPSKKLSSLMQPEMSFTDGYCRTACTRCSEVCPTGAIKPITKEEKTAVSIGHAVVLKENCISCGTCARHCPSSAISMVDGIPAVNETRCLGCGACEYYCPARPMTAIYVEGREIHTEI
;
A
#
# COMPACT_ATOMS: atom_id res chain seq x y z
N MET A 1 -35.05 -10.56 -9.23
CA MET A 1 -34.02 -10.53 -8.19
C MET A 1 -32.67 -9.92 -8.63
N ASN A 2 -32.21 -10.09 -9.88
CA ASN A 2 -30.88 -9.63 -10.30
C ASN A 2 -30.71 -8.13 -10.62
N LYS A 3 -31.78 -7.34 -10.77
CA LYS A 3 -31.69 -5.91 -11.13
C LYS A 3 -31.35 -5.00 -9.95
N SER A 4 -31.65 -5.41 -8.72
CA SER A 4 -31.41 -4.63 -7.48
C SER A 4 -29.97 -4.70 -6.96
N LEU A 5 -29.16 -5.68 -7.37
CA LEU A 5 -27.79 -5.84 -6.88
C LEU A 5 -26.86 -4.69 -7.31
N LYS A 6 -27.08 -4.10 -8.48
CA LYS A 6 -26.27 -3.00 -9.00
C LYS A 6 -26.41 -1.71 -8.17
N PRO A 7 -27.63 -1.18 -7.88
CA PRO A 7 -27.76 0.03 -7.08
C PRO A 7 -27.23 -0.15 -5.66
N ILE A 8 -27.51 -1.27 -5.00
CA ILE A 8 -26.99 -1.57 -3.66
C ILE A 8 -25.46 -1.50 -3.65
N ARG A 9 -24.78 -2.15 -4.60
CA ARG A 9 -23.34 -2.09 -4.73
C ARG A 9 -22.82 -0.65 -4.92
N ILE A 10 -23.50 0.16 -5.73
CA ILE A 10 -23.10 1.55 -6.00
C ILE A 10 -23.20 2.39 -4.73
N ILE A 11 -24.28 2.23 -3.97
CA ILE A 11 -24.49 2.96 -2.70
C ILE A 11 -23.39 2.60 -1.70
N ILE A 12 -23.12 1.32 -1.47
CA ILE A 12 -22.07 0.88 -0.54
C ILE A 12 -20.70 1.39 -1.00
N ALA A 13 -20.39 1.29 -2.30
CA ALA A 13 -19.14 1.80 -2.85
C ALA A 13 -18.99 3.32 -2.67
N ALA A 14 -20.05 4.08 -2.91
CA ALA A 14 -20.05 5.53 -2.70
C ALA A 14 -19.83 5.90 -1.23
N LEU A 15 -20.52 5.23 -0.30
CA LEU A 15 -20.32 5.42 1.13
C LEU A 15 -18.89 5.10 1.57
N MET A 16 -18.31 4.00 1.06
CA MET A 16 -16.91 3.63 1.34
C MET A 16 -15.92 4.65 0.79
N LEU A 17 -16.14 5.16 -0.43
CA LEU A 17 -15.25 6.17 -1.02
C LEU A 17 -15.34 7.49 -0.26
N LEU A 18 -16.56 7.99 -0.02
CA LEU A 18 -16.79 9.25 0.69
C LEU A 18 -16.28 9.20 2.12
N GLY A 19 -16.59 8.13 2.85
CA GLY A 19 -16.11 7.94 4.22
C GLY A 19 -14.59 7.86 4.30
N MET A 20 -13.95 7.14 3.38
CA MET A 20 -12.48 7.06 3.33
C MET A 20 -11.87 8.43 2.97
N THR A 21 -12.45 9.16 2.03
CA THR A 21 -11.96 10.49 1.64
C THR A 21 -12.12 11.48 2.78
N ALA A 22 -13.29 11.49 3.44
CA ALA A 22 -13.56 12.35 4.58
C ALA A 22 -12.59 12.06 5.74
N LEU A 23 -12.34 10.77 6.03
CA LEU A 23 -11.37 10.37 7.05
C LEU A 23 -9.95 10.84 6.74
N LEU A 24 -9.54 10.79 5.47
CA LEU A 24 -8.20 11.22 5.04
C LEU A 24 -8.04 12.76 5.04
N LEU A 25 -9.13 13.50 4.92
CA LEU A 25 -9.16 14.96 4.97
C LEU A 25 -9.46 15.52 6.37
N ASP A 26 -9.78 14.64 7.33
CA ASP A 26 -10.12 15.03 8.70
C ASP A 26 -8.89 15.57 9.44
N ALA A 27 -8.79 16.90 9.53
CA ALA A 27 -7.76 17.59 10.30
C ALA A 27 -8.08 17.62 11.81
N THR A 28 -9.36 17.51 12.18
CA THR A 28 -9.83 17.61 13.58
C THR A 28 -9.72 16.30 14.34
N GLY A 29 -9.68 15.17 13.65
CA GLY A 29 -9.64 13.84 14.24
C GLY A 29 -10.98 13.31 14.73
N MET A 30 -12.07 14.07 14.59
CA MET A 30 -13.40 13.66 15.05
C MET A 30 -13.94 12.43 14.32
N LEU A 31 -13.71 12.36 13.01
CA LEU A 31 -14.18 11.23 12.18
C LEU A 31 -13.42 9.93 12.46
N ARG A 32 -12.22 9.99 13.07
CA ARG A 32 -11.40 8.80 13.37
C ARG A 32 -12.09 7.83 14.32
N GLN A 33 -12.88 8.33 15.27
CA GLN A 33 -13.61 7.50 16.22
C GLN A 33 -14.66 6.63 15.51
N TRP A 34 -15.34 7.18 14.50
CA TRP A 34 -16.44 6.53 13.78
C TRP A 34 -15.96 5.75 12.55
N LEU A 35 -15.02 6.29 11.79
CA LEU A 35 -14.58 5.75 10.49
C LEU A 35 -13.21 5.08 10.52
N GLY A 36 -12.49 5.08 11.65
CA GLY A 36 -11.12 4.52 11.79
C GLY A 36 -11.02 3.01 11.53
N TRP A 37 -12.14 2.30 11.41
CA TRP A 37 -12.18 0.90 10.99
C TRP A 37 -12.00 0.73 9.47
N MET A 38 -12.35 1.72 8.63
CA MET A 38 -12.28 1.63 7.17
C MET A 38 -10.87 1.34 6.61
N PRO A 39 -9.79 1.97 7.08
CA PRO A 39 -8.44 1.61 6.70
C PRO A 39 -8.04 0.19 7.11
N LYS A 40 -8.55 -0.31 8.26
CA LYS A 40 -8.26 -1.64 8.77
C LYS A 40 -8.88 -2.77 7.94
N VAL A 41 -9.92 -2.47 7.17
CA VAL A 41 -10.59 -3.42 6.23
C VAL A 41 -9.82 -3.51 4.90
N GLN A 42 -8.86 -2.63 4.65
CA GLN A 42 -8.09 -2.67 3.40
C GLN A 42 -7.12 -3.87 3.41
N LEU A 43 -7.12 -4.68 2.33
CA LEU A 43 -6.40 -5.96 2.29
C LEU A 43 -4.90 -5.81 2.56
N LEU A 44 -4.20 -4.91 1.87
CA LEU A 44 -2.76 -4.75 2.05
C LEU A 44 -2.41 -4.23 3.46
N PRO A 45 -3.05 -3.19 4.00
CA PRO A 45 -2.91 -2.81 5.40
C PRO A 45 -3.18 -3.95 6.39
N SER A 46 -4.20 -4.78 6.13
CA SER A 46 -4.54 -5.92 7.00
C SER A 46 -3.45 -7.00 6.98
N ILE A 47 -2.86 -7.28 5.81
CA ILE A 47 -1.73 -8.22 5.69
C ILE A 47 -0.54 -7.70 6.50
N LEU A 48 -0.21 -6.40 6.35
CA LEU A 48 0.94 -5.78 7.03
C LEU A 48 0.73 -5.62 8.54
N ALA A 49 -0.52 -5.47 8.98
CA ALA A 49 -0.89 -5.44 10.41
C ALA A 49 -1.08 -6.84 11.00
N LEU A 50 -0.81 -7.92 10.23
CA LEU A 50 -1.02 -9.32 10.64
C LEU A 50 -2.46 -9.60 11.13
N ASN A 51 -3.43 -8.89 10.58
CA ASN A 51 -4.84 -9.11 10.91
C ASN A 51 -5.40 -10.29 10.10
N PHE A 52 -5.13 -11.51 10.58
CA PHE A 52 -5.52 -12.75 9.88
C PHE A 52 -7.02 -12.85 9.64
N VAL A 53 -7.85 -12.38 10.57
CA VAL A 53 -9.32 -12.45 10.44
C VAL A 53 -9.79 -11.68 9.21
N MET A 54 -9.31 -10.44 9.02
CA MET A 54 -9.67 -9.64 7.87
C MET A 54 -9.12 -10.19 6.57
N VAL A 55 -7.85 -10.64 6.57
CA VAL A 55 -7.24 -11.25 5.38
C VAL A 55 -8.01 -12.48 4.94
N VAL A 56 -8.28 -13.40 5.87
CA VAL A 56 -9.04 -14.64 5.60
C VAL A 56 -10.46 -14.29 5.12
N SER A 57 -11.15 -13.34 5.76
CA SER A 57 -12.49 -12.90 5.33
C SER A 57 -12.51 -12.40 3.89
N VAL A 58 -11.56 -11.54 3.50
CA VAL A 58 -11.46 -11.03 2.12
C VAL A 58 -11.14 -12.15 1.13
N LEU A 59 -10.26 -13.09 1.50
CA LEU A 59 -9.92 -14.24 0.64
C LEU A 59 -11.11 -15.19 0.47
N VAL A 60 -11.84 -15.50 1.54
CA VAL A 60 -13.04 -16.32 1.50
C VAL A 60 -14.14 -15.69 0.65
N VAL A 61 -14.43 -14.40 0.85
CA VAL A 61 -15.38 -13.66 0.01
C VAL A 61 -14.94 -13.67 -1.46
N THR A 62 -13.63 -13.53 -1.71
CA THR A 62 -13.09 -13.59 -3.08
C THR A 62 -13.21 -14.99 -3.67
N ALA A 63 -13.01 -16.06 -2.91
CA ALA A 63 -13.17 -17.43 -3.35
C ALA A 63 -14.65 -17.78 -3.63
N ILE A 64 -15.60 -17.17 -2.93
CA ILE A 64 -17.03 -17.40 -3.15
C ILE A 64 -17.54 -16.56 -4.33
N ILE A 65 -17.39 -15.25 -4.26
CA ILE A 65 -18.04 -14.29 -5.17
C ILE A 65 -17.06 -13.76 -6.23
N GLY A 66 -15.73 -13.86 -6.01
CA GLY A 66 -14.72 -13.25 -6.86
C GLY A 66 -14.28 -11.87 -6.34
N ARG A 67 -13.70 -11.04 -7.21
CA ARG A 67 -13.04 -9.76 -6.85
C ARG A 67 -14.02 -8.64 -6.44
N PHE A 68 -15.03 -8.99 -5.66
CA PHE A 68 -16.06 -8.05 -5.16
C PHE A 68 -15.45 -6.94 -4.28
N TYR A 69 -14.44 -7.29 -3.48
CA TYR A 69 -13.64 -6.34 -2.70
C TYR A 69 -13.17 -5.13 -3.53
N CYS A 70 -12.65 -5.36 -4.74
CA CYS A 70 -12.17 -4.29 -5.62
C CYS A 70 -13.29 -3.37 -6.14
N ALA A 71 -14.55 -3.79 -6.05
CA ALA A 71 -15.69 -3.03 -6.54
C ALA A 71 -16.42 -2.24 -5.45
N VAL A 72 -16.21 -2.59 -4.18
CA VAL A 72 -17.03 -2.08 -3.06
C VAL A 72 -16.18 -1.50 -1.93
N VAL A 73 -15.03 -2.12 -1.62
CA VAL A 73 -14.21 -1.77 -0.44
C VAL A 73 -12.98 -0.95 -0.82
N CYS A 74 -12.29 -1.33 -1.91
CA CYS A 74 -11.04 -0.68 -2.30
C CYS A 74 -11.28 0.73 -2.87
N PRO A 75 -10.81 1.82 -2.22
CA PRO A 75 -11.07 3.18 -2.66
C PRO A 75 -10.47 3.47 -4.04
N MET A 76 -9.29 2.94 -4.36
CA MET A 76 -8.66 3.07 -5.67
C MET A 76 -9.51 2.42 -6.77
N GLY A 77 -10.13 1.26 -6.50
CA GLY A 77 -11.02 0.59 -7.46
C GLY A 77 -12.32 1.35 -7.70
N ILE A 78 -12.89 1.96 -6.66
CA ILE A 78 -14.11 2.78 -6.75
C ILE A 78 -13.78 4.10 -7.46
N PHE A 79 -12.64 4.70 -7.17
CA PHE A 79 -12.15 5.92 -7.84
C PHE A 79 -12.02 5.74 -9.35
N GLN A 80 -11.48 4.59 -9.83
CA GLN A 80 -11.46 4.26 -11.25
C GLN A 80 -12.87 4.17 -11.86
N ASP A 81 -13.86 3.67 -11.09
CA ASP A 81 -15.24 3.61 -11.54
C ASP A 81 -15.83 4.99 -11.82
N LEU A 82 -15.40 6.03 -11.09
CA LEU A 82 -15.80 7.41 -11.31
C LEU A 82 -15.31 7.89 -12.70
N PHE A 83 -14.06 7.65 -13.07
CA PHE A 83 -13.55 8.01 -14.41
C PHE A 83 -14.24 7.21 -15.52
N VAL A 84 -14.56 5.95 -15.29
CA VAL A 84 -15.36 5.15 -16.21
C VAL A 84 -16.76 5.74 -16.39
N TRP A 85 -17.35 6.29 -15.33
CA TRP A 85 -18.65 6.95 -15.41
C TRP A 85 -18.54 8.27 -16.20
N PHE A 86 -17.52 9.09 -15.96
CA PHE A 86 -17.23 10.30 -16.76
C PHE A 86 -17.00 9.98 -18.25
N HIS A 87 -16.22 8.94 -18.55
CA HIS A 87 -16.04 8.48 -19.93
C HIS A 87 -17.38 8.19 -20.60
N LYS A 88 -18.28 7.48 -19.92
CA LYS A 88 -19.61 7.17 -20.45
C LYS A 88 -20.51 8.39 -20.60
N LEU A 89 -20.37 9.38 -19.74
CA LEU A 89 -21.10 10.64 -19.81
C LEU A 89 -20.68 11.45 -21.03
N ILE A 90 -19.36 11.54 -21.30
CA ILE A 90 -18.80 12.34 -22.40
C ILE A 90 -18.98 11.66 -23.76
N PHE A 91 -18.59 10.40 -23.86
CA PHE A 91 -18.57 9.68 -25.15
C PHE A 91 -19.83 8.83 -25.40
N GLY A 92 -20.64 8.56 -24.39
CA GLY A 92 -21.86 7.78 -24.52
C GLY A 92 -21.63 6.40 -25.17
N LYS A 93 -22.32 6.18 -26.33
CA LYS A 93 -22.17 4.95 -27.11
C LYS A 93 -21.07 5.02 -28.18
N LYS A 94 -20.45 6.19 -28.41
CA LYS A 94 -19.48 6.41 -29.51
C LYS A 94 -18.16 5.67 -29.28
N ARG A 95 -17.72 5.52 -28.04
CA ARG A 95 -16.47 4.81 -27.67
C ARG A 95 -16.73 3.78 -26.57
N PRO A 96 -17.32 2.62 -26.91
CA PRO A 96 -17.57 1.57 -25.93
C PRO A 96 -16.27 0.86 -25.53
N TYR A 97 -16.22 0.34 -24.30
CA TYR A 97 -15.18 -0.60 -23.93
C TYR A 97 -15.39 -1.91 -24.68
N ARG A 98 -14.29 -2.50 -25.19
CA ARG A 98 -14.30 -3.79 -25.88
C ARG A 98 -13.48 -4.80 -25.11
N TYR A 99 -13.72 -6.08 -25.37
CA TYR A 99 -12.91 -7.17 -24.83
C TYR A 99 -11.44 -6.97 -25.18
N ARG A 100 -10.56 -7.24 -24.23
CA ARG A 100 -9.11 -7.22 -24.39
C ARG A 100 -8.52 -8.50 -23.83
N LYS A 101 -7.60 -9.12 -24.54
CA LYS A 101 -6.90 -10.32 -24.04
C LYS A 101 -6.18 -10.02 -22.73
N PRO A 102 -6.19 -10.95 -21.74
CA PRO A 102 -5.54 -10.73 -20.46
C PRO A 102 -4.00 -10.66 -20.63
N GLN A 103 -3.40 -9.62 -20.08
CA GLN A 103 -1.94 -9.48 -20.04
C GLN A 103 -1.41 -10.13 -18.74
N ASN A 104 -1.53 -11.46 -18.66
CA ASN A 104 -1.15 -12.22 -17.45
C ASN A 104 0.33 -12.08 -17.11
N TRP A 105 1.19 -11.97 -18.12
CA TRP A 105 2.63 -11.78 -17.93
C TRP A 105 2.92 -10.50 -17.14
N VAL A 106 2.43 -9.34 -17.58
CA VAL A 106 2.61 -8.05 -16.90
C VAL A 106 2.09 -8.11 -15.46
N ARG A 107 0.89 -8.68 -15.28
CA ARG A 107 0.25 -8.81 -13.96
C ARG A 107 1.11 -9.55 -12.96
N TYR A 108 1.62 -10.72 -13.33
CA TYR A 108 2.38 -11.56 -12.40
C TYR A 108 3.81 -11.07 -12.22
N THR A 109 4.42 -10.47 -13.24
CA THR A 109 5.73 -9.81 -13.10
C THR A 109 5.67 -8.66 -12.12
N VAL A 110 4.65 -7.79 -12.21
CA VAL A 110 4.46 -6.69 -11.26
C VAL A 110 4.19 -7.20 -9.84
N LEU A 111 3.42 -8.29 -9.69
CA LEU A 111 3.18 -8.89 -8.37
C LEU A 111 4.48 -9.43 -7.75
N VAL A 112 5.29 -10.16 -8.52
CA VAL A 112 6.59 -10.68 -8.07
C VAL A 112 7.54 -9.55 -7.74
N ALA A 113 7.64 -8.54 -8.62
CA ALA A 113 8.47 -7.36 -8.38
C ALA A 113 8.05 -6.63 -7.10
N PHE A 114 6.74 -6.48 -6.86
CA PHE A 114 6.22 -5.87 -5.64
C PHE A 114 6.65 -6.65 -4.38
N VAL A 115 6.53 -7.98 -4.40
CA VAL A 115 6.96 -8.83 -3.28
C VAL A 115 8.46 -8.74 -3.07
N VAL A 116 9.26 -8.77 -4.14
CA VAL A 116 10.72 -8.61 -4.07
C VAL A 116 11.10 -7.24 -3.48
N LEU A 117 10.48 -6.14 -3.94
CA LEU A 117 10.72 -4.80 -3.38
C LEU A 117 10.40 -4.74 -1.88
N MET A 118 9.33 -5.42 -1.45
CA MET A 118 8.96 -5.52 -0.03
C MET A 118 10.03 -6.27 0.77
N VAL A 119 10.52 -7.42 0.28
CA VAL A 119 11.53 -8.25 0.94
C VAL A 119 12.89 -7.53 1.00
N LEU A 120 13.28 -6.84 -0.08
CA LEU A 120 14.51 -6.03 -0.13
C LEU A 120 14.43 -4.75 0.72
N GLY A 121 13.26 -4.44 1.27
CA GLY A 121 13.06 -3.25 2.10
C GLY A 121 13.01 -1.93 1.31
N LEU A 122 12.85 -1.98 -0.02
CA LEU A 122 12.63 -0.82 -0.89
C LEU A 122 11.16 -0.34 -0.82
N ASN A 123 10.68 -0.17 0.39
CA ASN A 123 9.27 0.08 0.71
C ASN A 123 8.74 1.38 0.12
N GLY A 124 9.61 2.38 -0.10
CA GLY A 124 9.23 3.64 -0.74
C GLY A 124 8.64 3.44 -2.14
N ILE A 125 9.30 2.58 -2.96
CA ILE A 125 8.84 2.25 -4.31
C ILE A 125 7.58 1.38 -4.26
N ALA A 126 7.54 0.39 -3.36
CA ALA A 126 6.38 -0.49 -3.20
C ALA A 126 5.09 0.30 -2.87
N THR A 127 5.18 1.35 -2.04
CA THR A 127 4.04 2.20 -1.69
C THR A 127 3.49 3.03 -2.86
N LEU A 128 4.28 3.27 -3.91
CA LEU A 128 3.78 3.96 -5.11
C LEU A 128 2.70 3.16 -5.82
N ILE A 129 2.85 1.83 -5.83
CA ILE A 129 1.96 0.90 -6.54
C ILE A 129 0.85 0.38 -5.62
N ALA A 130 1.04 0.41 -4.31
CA ALA A 130 0.06 -0.03 -3.32
C ALA A 130 -1.24 0.79 -3.41
N PRO A 131 -2.41 0.17 -3.66
CA PRO A 131 -3.63 0.91 -4.00
C PRO A 131 -4.13 1.83 -2.90
N TYR A 132 -4.03 1.41 -1.64
CA TYR A 132 -4.44 2.23 -0.50
C TYR A 132 -3.50 3.41 -0.28
N SER A 133 -2.17 3.16 -0.26
CA SER A 133 -1.17 4.22 -0.05
C SER A 133 -1.16 5.24 -1.20
N ALA A 134 -1.34 4.77 -2.45
CA ALA A 134 -1.45 5.64 -3.61
C ALA A 134 -2.69 6.55 -3.51
N TYR A 135 -3.87 5.98 -3.16
CA TYR A 135 -5.10 6.75 -2.97
C TYR A 135 -4.99 7.76 -1.82
N ALA A 136 -4.47 7.32 -0.66
CA ALA A 136 -4.29 8.19 0.49
C ALA A 136 -3.37 9.37 0.15
N ARG A 137 -2.27 9.13 -0.57
CA ARG A 137 -1.34 10.16 -1.02
C ARG A 137 -1.99 11.15 -2.01
N MET A 138 -2.81 10.66 -2.95
CA MET A 138 -3.56 11.54 -3.86
C MET A 138 -4.46 12.51 -3.09
N VAL A 139 -5.19 12.01 -2.09
CA VAL A 139 -6.15 12.82 -1.31
C VAL A 139 -5.44 13.82 -0.41
N THR A 140 -4.42 13.38 0.35
CA THR A 140 -3.79 14.21 1.39
C THR A 140 -2.74 15.19 0.88
N ASN A 141 -2.14 14.94 -0.30
CA ASN A 141 -1.04 15.78 -0.82
C ASN A 141 -1.40 16.57 -2.08
N ILE A 142 -2.66 16.64 -2.47
CA ILE A 142 -3.09 17.40 -3.65
C ILE A 142 -2.85 18.92 -3.48
N HIS A 143 -2.92 19.43 -2.26
CA HIS A 143 -2.63 20.82 -1.90
C HIS A 143 -1.26 20.99 -1.23
N GLY A 144 -0.41 19.95 -1.26
CA GLY A 144 0.93 19.98 -0.66
C GLY A 144 1.95 20.73 -1.50
N SER A 145 3.20 20.71 -1.05
CA SER A 145 4.37 21.23 -1.78
C SER A 145 5.49 20.18 -1.80
N GLY A 146 6.42 20.33 -2.75
CA GLY A 146 7.58 19.45 -2.88
C GLY A 146 7.34 18.19 -3.70
N LEU A 147 8.33 17.27 -3.68
CA LEU A 147 8.35 16.07 -4.53
C LEU A 147 7.12 15.17 -4.35
N VAL A 148 6.64 15.01 -3.12
CA VAL A 148 5.49 14.13 -2.82
C VAL A 148 4.21 14.64 -3.47
N HIS A 149 4.04 15.95 -3.60
CA HIS A 149 2.93 16.59 -4.30
C HIS A 149 2.94 16.23 -5.79
N TRP A 150 4.09 16.38 -6.47
CA TRP A 150 4.23 16.02 -7.88
C TRP A 150 3.99 14.52 -8.13
N VAL A 151 4.47 13.66 -7.25
CA VAL A 151 4.19 12.21 -7.31
C VAL A 151 2.70 11.93 -7.13
N ALA A 152 1.99 12.63 -6.25
CA ALA A 152 0.55 12.48 -6.05
C ALA A 152 -0.23 12.88 -7.31
N ILE A 153 0.11 14.02 -7.92
CA ILE A 153 -0.51 14.48 -9.17
C ILE A 153 -0.22 13.53 -10.33
N ALA A 154 1.04 13.10 -10.49
CA ALA A 154 1.42 12.15 -11.53
C ALA A 154 0.66 10.82 -11.41
N THR A 155 0.51 10.30 -10.18
CA THR A 155 -0.27 9.08 -9.92
C THR A 155 -1.76 9.30 -10.22
N LEU A 156 -2.32 10.43 -9.81
CA LEU A 156 -3.71 10.82 -10.09
C LEU A 156 -3.97 10.86 -11.59
N CYS A 157 -3.12 11.57 -12.34
CA CYS A 157 -3.22 11.70 -13.80
C CYS A 157 -3.07 10.32 -14.48
N CYS A 158 -2.07 9.55 -14.11
CA CYS A 158 -1.81 8.23 -14.69
C CYS A 158 -3.01 7.28 -14.48
N VAL A 159 -3.48 7.13 -13.25
CA VAL A 159 -4.63 6.28 -12.93
C VAL A 159 -5.91 6.82 -13.57
N GLY A 160 -6.12 8.14 -13.55
CA GLY A 160 -7.28 8.80 -14.15
C GLY A 160 -7.34 8.58 -15.65
N VAL A 161 -6.27 8.87 -16.39
CA VAL A 161 -6.18 8.70 -17.84
C VAL A 161 -6.33 7.22 -18.23
N MET A 162 -5.62 6.31 -17.53
CA MET A 162 -5.76 4.87 -17.78
C MET A 162 -7.20 4.40 -17.55
N SER A 163 -7.86 4.89 -16.50
CA SER A 163 -9.23 4.49 -16.18
C SER A 163 -10.25 5.08 -17.14
N PHE A 164 -10.01 6.29 -17.62
CA PHE A 164 -10.85 6.97 -18.59
C PHE A 164 -10.80 6.28 -19.96
N ILE A 165 -9.62 5.89 -20.44
CA ILE A 165 -9.44 5.30 -21.77
C ILE A 165 -9.74 3.79 -21.74
N TRP A 166 -9.22 3.06 -20.74
CA TRP A 166 -9.22 1.58 -20.69
C TRP A 166 -9.94 0.99 -19.46
N GLY A 167 -10.80 1.76 -18.82
CA GLY A 167 -11.56 1.27 -17.66
C GLY A 167 -10.65 0.85 -16.51
N ARG A 168 -10.83 -0.35 -15.98
CA ARG A 168 -10.08 -0.87 -14.83
C ARG A 168 -8.74 -1.52 -15.19
N LEU A 169 -8.01 -0.96 -16.17
CA LEU A 169 -6.74 -1.53 -16.61
C LEU A 169 -5.71 -1.56 -15.46
N TRP A 170 -5.56 -0.47 -14.71
CA TRP A 170 -4.65 -0.40 -13.57
C TRP A 170 -4.86 -1.56 -12.58
N CYS A 171 -6.12 -1.79 -12.14
CA CYS A 171 -6.45 -2.88 -11.21
C CYS A 171 -6.24 -4.27 -11.80
N ASN A 172 -6.23 -4.40 -13.12
CA ASN A 172 -6.10 -5.68 -13.82
C ASN A 172 -4.66 -6.01 -14.22
N THR A 173 -3.73 -5.04 -14.23
CA THR A 173 -2.35 -5.24 -14.69
C THR A 173 -1.30 -4.83 -13.67
N ILE A 174 -1.42 -3.64 -13.05
CA ILE A 174 -0.39 -3.03 -12.22
C ILE A 174 -0.63 -3.25 -10.72
N CYS A 175 -1.90 -3.29 -10.28
CA CYS A 175 -2.22 -3.37 -8.87
C CYS A 175 -1.85 -4.73 -8.26
N PRO A 176 -0.96 -4.80 -7.23
CA PRO A 176 -0.56 -6.07 -6.61
C PRO A 176 -1.72 -6.76 -5.89
N VAL A 177 -2.58 -6.00 -5.21
CA VAL A 177 -3.81 -6.53 -4.59
C VAL A 177 -4.75 -7.12 -5.63
N GLY A 178 -4.94 -6.40 -6.75
CA GLY A 178 -5.74 -6.90 -7.87
C GLY A 178 -5.20 -8.19 -8.48
N SER A 179 -3.88 -8.31 -8.58
CA SER A 179 -3.20 -9.51 -9.09
C SER A 179 -3.34 -10.69 -8.12
N LEU A 180 -3.15 -10.47 -6.83
CA LEU A 180 -3.31 -11.49 -5.79
C LEU A 180 -4.75 -12.04 -5.77
N LEU A 181 -5.74 -11.15 -5.68
CA LEU A 181 -7.15 -11.55 -5.67
C LEU A 181 -7.59 -12.23 -6.97
N SER A 182 -6.92 -11.96 -8.10
CA SER A 182 -7.23 -12.61 -9.37
C SER A 182 -6.86 -14.09 -9.39
N LEU A 183 -5.83 -14.50 -8.62
CA LEU A 183 -5.47 -15.92 -8.47
C LEU A 183 -6.59 -16.67 -7.76
N MET A 184 -7.10 -16.13 -6.66
CA MET A 184 -8.22 -16.72 -5.92
C MET A 184 -9.52 -16.71 -6.75
N ALA A 185 -9.79 -15.62 -7.46
CA ALA A 185 -11.01 -15.46 -8.28
C ALA A 185 -11.11 -16.47 -9.44
N LYS A 186 -10.03 -17.12 -9.87
CA LYS A 186 -10.09 -18.22 -10.84
C LYS A 186 -10.87 -19.42 -10.32
N PHE A 187 -10.81 -19.65 -8.99
CA PHE A 187 -11.45 -20.79 -8.32
C PHE A 187 -12.82 -20.47 -7.75
N ARG A 188 -13.34 -19.25 -7.99
CA ARG A 188 -14.59 -18.80 -7.39
C ARG A 188 -15.76 -19.73 -7.68
N VAL A 189 -16.66 -19.83 -6.71
CA VAL A 189 -17.86 -20.66 -6.77
C VAL A 189 -18.96 -19.98 -7.60
N LEU A 190 -19.26 -18.71 -7.27
CA LEU A 190 -20.30 -17.90 -7.93
C LEU A 190 -19.66 -17.02 -9.01
N GLY A 191 -20.06 -17.18 -10.26
CA GLY A 191 -19.54 -16.42 -11.39
C GLY A 191 -20.60 -15.93 -12.36
N ILE A 192 -20.28 -14.81 -13.03
CA ILE A 192 -21.09 -14.33 -14.18
C ILE A 192 -20.87 -15.30 -15.34
N ARG A 193 -21.96 -15.82 -15.90
CA ARG A 193 -21.96 -16.73 -17.05
C ARG A 193 -22.89 -16.24 -18.13
N ILE A 194 -22.58 -16.60 -19.36
CA ILE A 194 -23.39 -16.33 -20.54
C ILE A 194 -23.99 -17.65 -20.98
N ASP A 195 -25.28 -17.66 -21.14
CA ASP A 195 -26.04 -18.77 -21.74
C ASP A 195 -26.01 -18.58 -23.26
N GLU A 196 -25.32 -19.49 -23.94
CA GLU A 196 -25.12 -19.43 -25.39
C GLU A 196 -26.45 -19.50 -26.14
N ASP A 197 -27.38 -20.36 -25.67
CA ASP A 197 -28.67 -20.61 -26.34
C ASP A 197 -29.60 -19.36 -26.30
N LYS A 198 -29.46 -18.52 -25.26
CA LYS A 198 -30.22 -17.29 -25.10
C LYS A 198 -29.51 -16.05 -25.63
N CYS A 199 -28.22 -16.17 -25.94
CA CYS A 199 -27.40 -15.02 -26.31
C CYS A 199 -27.57 -14.65 -27.78
N VAL A 200 -28.08 -13.45 -28.04
CA VAL A 200 -28.26 -12.90 -29.41
C VAL A 200 -27.02 -12.08 -29.87
N SER A 201 -25.89 -12.23 -29.25
CA SER A 201 -24.60 -11.59 -29.59
C SER A 201 -24.66 -10.07 -29.81
N CYS A 202 -25.57 -9.36 -29.12
CA CYS A 202 -25.80 -7.92 -29.30
C CYS A 202 -24.68 -7.02 -28.69
N ARG A 203 -23.65 -7.59 -28.06
CA ARG A 203 -22.45 -6.93 -27.45
C ARG A 203 -22.72 -5.86 -26.41
N LYS A 204 -23.95 -5.63 -25.95
CA LYS A 204 -24.26 -4.60 -24.93
C LYS A 204 -23.56 -4.86 -23.60
N CYS A 205 -23.46 -6.13 -23.19
CA CYS A 205 -22.75 -6.52 -21.95
C CYS A 205 -21.25 -6.32 -22.06
N GLU A 206 -20.63 -6.58 -23.22
CA GLU A 206 -19.22 -6.31 -23.52
C GLU A 206 -18.94 -4.80 -23.44
N HIS A 207 -19.72 -3.98 -24.17
CA HIS A 207 -19.59 -2.52 -24.19
C HIS A 207 -19.80 -1.87 -22.81
N GLY A 208 -20.61 -2.50 -21.96
CA GLY A 208 -20.84 -2.06 -20.59
C GLY A 208 -19.79 -2.51 -19.59
N CYS A 209 -18.89 -3.43 -19.97
CA CYS A 209 -17.94 -4.06 -19.07
C CYS A 209 -16.72 -3.19 -18.81
N LYS A 210 -16.66 -2.55 -17.64
CA LYS A 210 -15.53 -1.71 -17.22
C LYS A 210 -14.22 -2.46 -16.98
N SER A 211 -14.27 -3.79 -16.80
CA SER A 211 -13.08 -4.66 -16.65
C SER A 211 -12.63 -5.29 -17.97
N MET A 212 -13.38 -5.07 -19.09
CA MET A 212 -13.08 -5.60 -20.42
C MET A 212 -12.81 -7.12 -20.41
N CYS A 213 -13.61 -7.86 -19.64
CA CYS A 213 -13.41 -9.28 -19.37
C CYS A 213 -14.47 -10.18 -20.02
N ILE A 214 -15.39 -9.62 -20.82
CA ILE A 214 -16.46 -10.35 -21.49
C ILE A 214 -16.08 -10.51 -22.96
N ASP A 215 -15.92 -11.74 -23.39
CA ASP A 215 -15.69 -12.14 -24.77
C ASP A 215 -17.00 -12.71 -25.30
N ILE A 216 -17.67 -11.95 -26.20
CA ILE A 216 -18.95 -12.35 -26.79
C ILE A 216 -18.75 -13.33 -27.94
N ASP A 217 -17.62 -13.23 -28.64
CA ASP A 217 -17.37 -14.12 -29.78
C ASP A 217 -17.21 -15.58 -29.32
N ASN A 218 -16.66 -15.78 -28.09
CA ASN A 218 -16.53 -17.09 -27.47
C ASN A 218 -17.54 -17.34 -26.35
N HIS A 219 -18.52 -16.45 -26.11
CA HIS A 219 -19.51 -16.51 -25.03
C HIS A 219 -18.92 -16.75 -23.64
N THR A 220 -17.71 -16.23 -23.40
CA THR A 220 -16.96 -16.45 -22.17
C THR A 220 -16.75 -15.16 -21.36
N VAL A 221 -16.60 -15.34 -20.06
CA VAL A 221 -16.25 -14.25 -19.13
C VAL A 221 -14.97 -14.62 -18.39
N ASP A 222 -13.93 -13.80 -18.53
CA ASP A 222 -12.70 -13.98 -17.76
C ASP A 222 -12.94 -13.69 -16.28
N GLN A 223 -13.08 -14.76 -15.51
CA GLN A 223 -13.40 -14.71 -14.09
C GLN A 223 -12.28 -14.07 -13.26
N SER A 224 -11.04 -14.14 -13.72
CA SER A 224 -9.88 -13.57 -13.01
C SER A 224 -9.89 -12.04 -13.02
N ARG A 225 -10.52 -11.40 -14.00
CA ARG A 225 -10.63 -9.94 -14.14
C ARG A 225 -12.00 -9.39 -13.76
N CYS A 226 -13.01 -10.22 -13.71
CA CYS A 226 -14.36 -9.81 -13.35
C CYS A 226 -14.44 -9.35 -11.91
N VAL A 227 -14.91 -8.11 -11.67
CA VAL A 227 -15.06 -7.50 -10.35
C VAL A 227 -16.49 -7.54 -9.81
N ASN A 228 -17.36 -8.30 -10.43
CA ASN A 228 -18.77 -8.46 -10.07
C ASN A 228 -19.50 -7.11 -9.89
N CYS A 229 -19.33 -6.22 -10.85
CA CYS A 229 -19.99 -4.92 -10.83
C CYS A 229 -21.46 -4.96 -11.24
N PHE A 230 -21.93 -6.10 -11.75
CA PHE A 230 -23.30 -6.37 -12.18
C PHE A 230 -23.85 -5.50 -13.34
N ASN A 231 -22.97 -4.72 -14.01
CA ASN A 231 -23.40 -3.91 -15.15
C ASN A 231 -23.96 -4.77 -16.31
N CYS A 232 -23.31 -5.91 -16.60
CA CYS A 232 -23.73 -6.83 -17.66
C CYS A 232 -25.12 -7.43 -17.39
N LEU A 233 -25.42 -7.80 -16.13
CA LEU A 233 -26.73 -8.30 -15.72
C LEU A 233 -27.85 -7.28 -15.98
N SER A 234 -27.58 -6.00 -15.70
CA SER A 234 -28.58 -4.95 -15.91
C SER A 234 -28.78 -4.57 -17.38
N GLN A 235 -27.80 -4.86 -18.24
CA GLN A 235 -27.83 -4.50 -19.67
C GLN A 235 -28.37 -5.63 -20.57
N CYS A 236 -28.34 -6.87 -20.11
CA CYS A 236 -28.85 -8.00 -20.86
C CYS A 236 -30.38 -8.02 -20.82
N LYS A 237 -31.03 -7.66 -21.94
CA LYS A 237 -32.48 -7.64 -22.04
C LYS A 237 -33.07 -9.03 -22.20
N VAL A 238 -32.34 -9.94 -22.84
CA VAL A 238 -32.77 -11.33 -23.14
C VAL A 238 -32.52 -12.30 -21.98
N GLY A 239 -31.89 -11.83 -20.88
CA GLY A 239 -31.66 -12.67 -19.70
C GLY A 239 -30.58 -13.74 -19.88
N ALA A 240 -29.77 -13.67 -20.95
CA ALA A 240 -28.71 -14.63 -21.23
C ALA A 240 -27.54 -14.58 -20.23
N ILE A 241 -27.47 -13.56 -19.37
CA ILE A 241 -26.42 -13.43 -18.36
C ILE A 241 -26.98 -13.71 -16.99
N SER A 242 -26.37 -14.66 -16.29
CA SER A 242 -26.76 -15.03 -14.93
C SER A 242 -25.57 -15.13 -14.00
N LEU A 243 -25.83 -15.01 -12.69
CA LEU A 243 -24.88 -15.36 -11.64
C LEU A 243 -25.17 -16.82 -11.25
N SER A 244 -24.24 -17.74 -11.56
CA SER A 244 -24.44 -19.17 -11.32
C SER A 244 -23.18 -19.84 -10.78
N THR A 245 -23.38 -21.01 -10.15
CA THR A 245 -22.30 -21.87 -9.66
C THR A 245 -21.66 -22.67 -10.80
N LYS A 246 -20.47 -23.24 -10.57
CA LYS A 246 -19.75 -24.09 -11.53
C LYS A 246 -20.52 -25.35 -11.98
N THR A 247 -21.49 -25.80 -11.18
CA THR A 247 -22.17 -27.07 -11.33
C THR A 247 -23.33 -27.07 -12.32
N SER A 248 -23.73 -25.92 -12.89
CA SER A 248 -24.73 -25.87 -13.96
C SER A 248 -24.08 -26.26 -15.29
N LYS A 249 -23.87 -27.54 -15.51
CA LYS A 249 -23.56 -28.10 -16.83
C LYS A 249 -24.81 -28.02 -17.67
N THR A 250 -24.82 -27.19 -18.67
CA THR A 250 -25.72 -27.36 -19.80
C THR A 250 -25.36 -28.70 -20.48
N SER A 251 -26.31 -29.61 -20.52
CA SER A 251 -26.20 -30.88 -21.21
C SER A 251 -25.75 -30.63 -22.67
N LYS A 252 -24.56 -31.07 -23.02
CA LYS A 252 -24.19 -31.26 -24.43
C LYS A 252 -24.17 -32.73 -24.72
N THR A 253 -25.09 -33.13 -25.54
CA THR A 253 -25.11 -34.37 -26.31
C THR A 253 -23.80 -34.46 -27.08
N SER A 254 -23.19 -35.62 -26.97
CA SER A 254 -22.00 -36.04 -27.69
C SER A 254 -22.17 -35.97 -29.17
N SER A 255 -21.25 -35.38 -29.89
CA SER A 255 -20.88 -35.80 -31.23
C SER A 255 -19.36 -35.76 -31.36
N THR A 256 -18.86 -36.93 -31.54
CA THR A 256 -17.48 -37.33 -31.82
C THR A 256 -16.99 -36.70 -33.10
N SER A 257 -15.84 -36.06 -33.06
CA SER A 257 -14.95 -36.03 -34.23
C SER A 257 -13.51 -35.88 -33.79
N ASN A 258 -12.73 -36.90 -34.08
CA ASN A 258 -11.28 -36.95 -34.08
C ASN A 258 -10.69 -35.86 -34.97
N THR A 259 -9.68 -35.13 -34.49
CA THR A 259 -8.57 -34.72 -35.37
C THR A 259 -7.34 -34.36 -34.53
N ARG A 260 -6.36 -35.20 -34.68
CA ARG A 260 -4.90 -35.09 -34.65
C ARG A 260 -4.18 -33.91 -33.96
N ASN A 261 -3.26 -34.34 -33.15
CA ASN A 261 -2.07 -33.67 -32.66
C ASN A 261 -1.31 -32.87 -33.72
N THR A 262 -0.98 -31.62 -33.37
CA THR A 262 0.28 -31.00 -33.76
C THR A 262 0.84 -30.24 -32.55
N SER A 263 1.88 -30.82 -31.99
CA SER A 263 2.77 -30.19 -31.05
C SER A 263 3.55 -29.10 -31.77
N SER A 264 3.42 -27.85 -31.32
CA SER A 264 4.36 -26.80 -31.67
C SER A 264 4.89 -26.15 -30.38
N THR A 265 6.14 -26.45 -30.16
CA THR A 265 7.08 -25.96 -29.18
C THR A 265 7.18 -24.43 -29.25
N SER A 266 6.57 -23.70 -28.30
CA SER A 266 6.76 -22.27 -28.14
C SER A 266 7.08 -21.83 -26.69
N THR A 267 7.71 -22.71 -25.91
CA THR A 267 7.96 -22.50 -24.48
C THR A 267 9.35 -21.91 -24.15
N ASP A 268 10.27 -21.83 -25.12
CA ASP A 268 11.67 -21.48 -24.82
C ASP A 268 11.99 -19.98 -24.87
N THR A 269 11.25 -19.20 -25.64
CA THR A 269 11.51 -17.76 -25.81
C THR A 269 11.02 -16.93 -24.59
N SER A 270 9.98 -17.38 -23.92
CA SER A 270 9.43 -16.72 -22.73
C SER A 270 10.31 -16.90 -21.48
N ARG A 271 10.93 -18.06 -21.32
CA ARG A 271 11.84 -18.35 -20.18
C ARG A 271 13.14 -17.54 -20.27
N ARG A 272 13.73 -17.44 -21.46
CA ARG A 272 14.96 -16.63 -21.69
C ARG A 272 14.71 -15.13 -21.44
N LYS A 273 13.59 -14.56 -21.89
CA LYS A 273 13.25 -13.15 -21.62
C LYS A 273 13.02 -12.88 -20.14
N PHE A 274 12.42 -13.81 -19.40
CA PHE A 274 12.22 -13.67 -17.95
C PHE A 274 13.54 -13.64 -17.17
N ILE A 275 14.46 -14.55 -17.48
CA ILE A 275 15.78 -14.63 -16.82
C ILE A 275 16.61 -13.37 -17.12
N VAL A 276 16.63 -12.89 -18.36
CA VAL A 276 17.40 -11.69 -18.75
C VAL A 276 16.82 -10.43 -18.08
N THR A 277 15.49 -10.29 -17.96
CA THR A 277 14.89 -9.11 -17.32
C THR A 277 15.12 -9.11 -15.81
N THR A 278 15.07 -10.28 -15.18
CA THR A 278 15.33 -10.41 -13.72
C THR A 278 16.81 -10.17 -13.39
N ALA A 279 17.72 -10.64 -14.24
CA ALA A 279 19.16 -10.41 -14.10
C ALA A 279 19.54 -8.94 -14.33
N ALA A 280 18.91 -8.25 -15.31
CA ALA A 280 19.16 -6.83 -15.58
C ALA A 280 18.69 -5.92 -14.44
N VAL A 281 17.54 -6.22 -13.83
CA VAL A 281 17.01 -5.48 -12.65
C VAL A 281 17.90 -5.74 -11.43
N GLY A 282 18.37 -6.99 -11.24
CA GLY A 282 19.29 -7.35 -10.17
C GLY A 282 20.66 -6.69 -10.31
N ALA A 283 21.19 -6.60 -11.53
CA ALA A 283 22.46 -5.93 -11.81
C ALA A 283 22.39 -4.42 -11.62
N ALA A 284 21.31 -3.77 -12.03
CA ALA A 284 21.10 -2.33 -11.82
C ALA A 284 21.02 -1.97 -10.33
N MET A 285 20.42 -2.84 -9.49
CA MET A 285 20.35 -2.64 -8.04
C MET A 285 21.69 -2.92 -7.33
N ALA A 286 22.53 -3.79 -7.87
CA ALA A 286 23.85 -4.08 -7.30
C ALA A 286 24.86 -2.95 -7.55
N VAL A 287 24.72 -2.18 -8.63
CA VAL A 287 25.59 -1.04 -8.95
C VAL A 287 25.34 0.15 -8.01
N GLU A 288 24.10 0.39 -7.56
CA GLU A 288 23.79 1.47 -6.58
C GLU A 288 24.33 1.17 -5.15
N ALA A 289 24.67 -0.08 -4.85
CA ALA A 289 25.16 -0.49 -3.52
C ALA A 289 26.67 -0.32 -3.32
N GLN A 290 27.43 0.08 -4.35
CA GLN A 290 28.90 0.12 -4.32
C GLN A 290 29.54 1.51 -4.54
N GLU A 291 28.79 2.60 -4.52
CA GLU A 291 29.43 3.92 -4.47
C GLU A 291 30.04 4.16 -3.08
N GLN A 292 31.29 3.79 -2.91
CA GLN A 292 32.12 4.31 -1.82
C GLN A 292 32.29 5.81 -2.03
N LYS A 293 31.66 6.60 -1.16
CA LYS A 293 31.89 8.04 -1.11
C LYS A 293 33.31 8.28 -0.63
N LEU A 294 34.19 8.69 -1.56
CA LEU A 294 35.53 9.16 -1.24
C LEU A 294 35.48 10.68 -1.01
N ASP A 295 36.17 11.16 0.03
CA ASP A 295 36.49 12.58 0.13
C ASP A 295 37.52 12.94 -0.95
N GLY A 296 37.71 14.23 -1.23
CA GLY A 296 38.69 14.69 -2.22
C GLY A 296 40.15 14.32 -1.91
N GLY A 297 40.44 13.64 -0.78
CA GLY A 297 41.74 13.20 -0.31
C GLY A 297 41.97 11.68 -0.34
N LEU A 298 41.15 10.90 -1.07
CA LEU A 298 41.23 9.43 -1.17
C LEU A 298 40.95 8.62 0.10
N ALA A 299 40.47 9.27 1.19
CA ALA A 299 40.02 8.56 2.36
C ALA A 299 38.54 8.10 2.21
N ALA A 300 38.24 6.86 2.57
CA ALA A 300 36.88 6.35 2.58
C ALA A 300 36.05 7.07 3.63
N ILE A 301 35.00 7.77 3.22
CA ILE A 301 34.04 8.39 4.17
C ILE A 301 33.26 7.25 4.82
N MET A 302 33.54 6.98 6.09
CA MET A 302 32.80 6.01 6.88
C MET A 302 31.42 6.56 7.19
N ASP A 303 30.39 5.95 6.60
CA ASP A 303 28.99 6.29 6.89
C ASP A 303 28.66 5.95 8.35
N LYS A 304 27.84 6.80 8.95
CA LYS A 304 27.36 6.64 10.32
C LYS A 304 26.50 5.38 10.44
N SER A 305 26.96 4.36 11.14
CA SER A 305 26.16 3.18 11.43
C SER A 305 25.23 3.45 12.62
N VAL A 306 24.01 2.96 12.51
CA VAL A 306 23.00 3.04 13.57
C VAL A 306 23.07 1.76 14.38
N PRO A 307 23.19 1.82 15.73
CA PRO A 307 23.15 0.65 16.59
C PRO A 307 21.86 -0.13 16.41
N GLN A 308 21.92 -1.45 16.52
CA GLN A 308 20.73 -2.27 16.56
C GLN A 308 19.96 -2.00 17.85
N ARG A 309 18.72 -1.49 17.72
CA ARG A 309 17.80 -1.28 18.83
C ARG A 309 17.04 -2.57 19.13
N ASN A 310 16.98 -2.94 20.40
CA ASN A 310 16.14 -4.06 20.85
C ASN A 310 14.66 -3.67 20.71
N THR A 311 14.33 -2.47 21.17
CA THR A 311 12.97 -1.92 21.13
C THR A 311 12.86 -0.83 20.06
N PRO A 312 12.03 -1.01 19.02
CA PRO A 312 11.87 -0.01 17.98
C PRO A 312 11.19 1.26 18.52
N LEU A 313 11.70 2.41 18.12
CA LEU A 313 11.15 3.71 18.47
C LEU A 313 9.89 4.01 17.65
N LYS A 314 8.82 4.40 18.33
CA LYS A 314 7.58 4.87 17.72
C LYS A 314 7.35 6.36 18.05
N PRO A 315 6.65 7.11 17.18
CA PRO A 315 6.43 8.54 17.41
C PRO A 315 5.57 8.79 18.65
N ALA A 316 5.75 9.96 19.27
CA ALA A 316 4.91 10.41 20.37
C ALA A 316 3.44 10.39 19.96
N GLY A 317 2.54 10.01 20.88
CA GLY A 317 1.13 9.74 20.62
C GLY A 317 0.82 8.26 20.31
N SER A 318 1.82 7.40 20.15
CA SER A 318 1.62 5.95 19.90
C SER A 318 1.22 5.15 21.14
N GLN A 319 1.38 5.69 22.32
CA GLN A 319 1.13 5.11 23.66
C GLN A 319 1.98 3.87 23.98
N SER A 320 1.93 2.81 23.19
CA SER A 320 2.71 1.60 23.34
C SER A 320 2.98 0.92 21.99
N LEU A 321 3.99 0.05 21.93
CA LEU A 321 4.30 -0.76 20.74
C LEU A 321 3.11 -1.65 20.33
N LYS A 322 2.44 -2.27 21.29
CA LYS A 322 1.30 -3.16 21.08
C LYS A 322 0.11 -2.37 20.53
N SER A 323 -0.23 -1.23 21.13
CA SER A 323 -1.30 -0.35 20.66
C SER A 323 -1.00 0.16 19.25
N PHE A 324 0.22 0.63 19.01
CA PHE A 324 0.64 1.11 17.70
C PHE A 324 0.50 0.02 16.62
N SER A 325 1.05 -1.17 16.86
CA SER A 325 1.04 -2.27 15.89
C SER A 325 -0.36 -2.72 15.54
N SER A 326 -1.29 -2.74 16.51
CA SER A 326 -2.69 -3.16 16.27
C SER A 326 -3.52 -2.12 15.51
N HIS A 327 -3.13 -0.85 15.54
CA HIS A 327 -3.87 0.24 14.88
C HIS A 327 -3.21 0.72 13.58
N CYS A 328 -1.89 0.50 13.41
CA CYS A 328 -1.16 0.97 12.25
C CYS A 328 -1.48 0.18 10.98
N THR A 329 -1.94 0.85 9.94
CA THR A 329 -2.24 0.27 8.61
C THR A 329 -1.10 0.45 7.61
N SER A 330 0.08 0.87 8.05
CA SER A 330 1.27 1.06 7.20
C SER A 330 1.02 1.95 5.97
N CYS A 331 0.13 2.94 6.08
CA CYS A 331 -0.27 3.83 4.98
C CYS A 331 0.81 4.84 4.56
N GLN A 332 1.88 5.00 5.35
CA GLN A 332 3.02 5.87 5.13
C GLN A 332 2.73 7.38 5.13
N LEU A 333 1.54 7.81 5.54
CA LEU A 333 1.20 9.24 5.60
C LEU A 333 2.09 10.01 6.58
N CYS A 334 2.31 9.46 7.78
CA CYS A 334 3.20 10.07 8.78
C CYS A 334 4.66 10.16 8.30
N VAL A 335 5.12 9.16 7.51
CA VAL A 335 6.46 9.17 6.89
C VAL A 335 6.55 10.31 5.87
N SER A 336 5.56 10.43 4.98
CA SER A 336 5.55 11.46 3.93
C SER A 336 5.40 12.89 4.46
N LYS A 337 4.81 13.08 5.64
CA LYS A 337 4.61 14.38 6.28
C LYS A 337 5.69 14.75 7.30
N CYS A 338 6.63 13.86 7.59
CA CYS A 338 7.73 14.13 8.53
C CYS A 338 8.75 15.10 7.91
N PRO A 339 8.90 16.34 8.42
CA PRO A 339 9.80 17.34 7.83
C PRO A 339 11.26 16.97 8.04
N GLU A 340 11.58 16.33 9.15
CA GLU A 340 12.95 15.93 9.53
C GLU A 340 13.34 14.53 9.01
N LYS A 341 12.47 13.88 8.22
CA LYS A 341 12.68 12.52 7.64
C LYS A 341 13.08 11.45 8.66
N VAL A 342 12.65 11.64 9.91
CA VAL A 342 12.95 10.74 11.03
C VAL A 342 12.14 9.44 10.93
N LEU A 343 10.92 9.50 10.40
CA LEU A 343 10.06 8.32 10.24
C LEU A 343 10.41 7.57 8.95
N ARG A 344 10.69 6.28 9.10
CA ARG A 344 10.99 5.36 7.98
C ARG A 344 10.18 4.09 8.10
N PRO A 345 9.83 3.44 6.98
CA PRO A 345 9.19 2.13 7.02
C PRO A 345 10.15 1.07 7.56
N SER A 346 9.72 0.30 8.53
CA SER A 346 10.49 -0.82 9.11
C SER A 346 10.74 -1.92 8.08
N LYS A 347 11.93 -2.51 8.15
CA LYS A 347 12.35 -3.67 7.34
C LYS A 347 12.16 -5.00 8.09
N LYS A 348 11.92 -4.96 9.42
CA LYS A 348 11.72 -6.15 10.25
C LYS A 348 10.42 -6.85 9.86
N LEU A 349 10.43 -8.16 9.70
CA LEU A 349 9.27 -8.94 9.24
C LEU A 349 8.05 -8.78 10.17
N SER A 350 8.26 -8.70 11.48
CA SER A 350 7.20 -8.53 12.49
C SER A 350 6.51 -7.15 12.46
N SER A 351 7.17 -6.13 11.92
CA SER A 351 6.67 -4.76 11.82
C SER A 351 6.86 -4.18 10.41
N LEU A 352 6.85 -5.06 9.41
CA LEU A 352 7.13 -4.70 8.01
C LEU A 352 6.25 -3.53 7.56
N MET A 353 6.89 -2.52 6.96
CA MET A 353 6.24 -1.29 6.49
C MET A 353 5.63 -0.39 7.59
N GLN A 354 5.61 -0.80 8.85
CA GLN A 354 5.18 0.10 9.92
C GLN A 354 6.24 1.20 10.14
N PRO A 355 5.83 2.46 10.34
CA PRO A 355 6.79 3.52 10.58
C PRO A 355 7.55 3.30 11.90
N GLU A 356 8.86 3.47 11.83
CA GLU A 356 9.78 3.51 12.97
C GLU A 356 10.69 4.74 12.87
N MET A 357 11.23 5.18 14.01
CA MET A 357 12.09 6.36 14.05
C MET A 357 13.55 5.96 13.85
N SER A 358 14.23 6.71 12.98
CA SER A 358 15.68 6.63 12.74
C SER A 358 16.25 8.03 12.74
N PHE A 359 17.36 8.22 13.42
CA PHE A 359 17.97 9.54 13.59
C PHE A 359 19.25 9.74 12.75
N THR A 360 19.33 9.03 11.63
CA THR A 360 20.45 9.19 10.69
C THR A 360 20.41 10.52 9.94
N ASP A 361 19.22 10.98 9.51
CA ASP A 361 19.07 12.16 8.66
C ASP A 361 18.51 13.38 9.43
N GLY A 362 18.09 13.19 10.68
CA GLY A 362 17.50 14.24 11.50
C GLY A 362 17.09 13.74 12.87
N TYR A 363 16.46 14.60 13.66
CA TYR A 363 15.93 14.27 14.98
C TYR A 363 14.50 14.79 15.13
N CYS A 364 13.75 14.23 16.08
CA CYS A 364 12.35 14.60 16.28
C CYS A 364 12.25 15.91 17.07
N ARG A 365 11.87 17.01 16.40
CA ARG A 365 11.67 18.32 17.04
C ARG A 365 10.53 18.27 18.05
N THR A 366 10.72 18.87 19.20
CA THR A 366 9.74 18.91 20.31
C THR A 366 8.45 19.62 19.89
N ALA A 367 8.53 20.70 19.12
CA ALA A 367 7.39 21.49 18.66
C ALA A 367 6.63 20.92 17.45
N CYS A 368 7.03 19.76 16.90
CA CYS A 368 6.42 19.19 15.68
C CYS A 368 5.41 18.09 16.02
N THR A 369 4.16 18.22 15.61
CA THR A 369 3.05 17.27 15.82
C THR A 369 2.51 16.64 14.53
N ARG A 370 3.08 16.97 13.37
CA ARG A 370 2.55 16.62 12.03
C ARG A 370 2.24 15.13 11.80
N CYS A 371 3.00 14.22 12.42
CA CYS A 371 2.73 12.78 12.26
C CYS A 371 1.44 12.34 12.97
N SER A 372 1.08 12.97 14.08
CA SER A 372 -0.16 12.67 14.82
C SER A 372 -1.39 13.26 14.14
N GLU A 373 -1.25 14.40 13.46
CA GLU A 373 -2.33 15.08 12.75
C GLU A 373 -2.84 14.26 11.55
N VAL A 374 -1.94 13.56 10.85
CA VAL A 374 -2.28 12.85 9.61
C VAL A 374 -2.58 11.36 9.78
N CYS A 375 -2.52 10.82 11.00
CA CYS A 375 -2.76 9.39 11.21
C CYS A 375 -4.25 9.06 11.13
N PRO A 376 -4.75 8.35 10.10
CA PRO A 376 -6.18 8.14 9.90
C PRO A 376 -6.78 7.08 10.82
N THR A 377 -5.95 6.23 11.44
CA THR A 377 -6.40 5.11 12.28
C THR A 377 -6.24 5.36 13.78
N GLY A 378 -5.64 6.51 14.15
CA GLY A 378 -5.32 6.81 15.54
C GLY A 378 -4.21 5.94 16.12
N ALA A 379 -3.40 5.25 15.30
CA ALA A 379 -2.19 4.57 15.75
C ALA A 379 -1.20 5.57 16.38
N ILE A 380 -1.19 6.79 15.88
CA ILE A 380 -0.57 7.96 16.51
C ILE A 380 -1.72 8.88 16.90
N LYS A 381 -2.03 9.01 18.17
CA LYS A 381 -3.09 9.89 18.66
C LYS A 381 -2.68 11.35 18.47
N PRO A 382 -3.62 12.25 18.15
CA PRO A 382 -3.35 13.68 18.16
C PRO A 382 -2.82 14.11 19.53
N ILE A 383 -1.74 14.86 19.53
CA ILE A 383 -1.10 15.40 20.74
C ILE A 383 -0.75 16.87 20.51
N THR A 384 -0.85 17.66 21.56
CA THR A 384 -0.37 19.04 21.56
C THR A 384 1.16 19.09 21.68
N LYS A 385 1.75 20.26 21.51
CA LYS A 385 3.19 20.47 21.69
C LYS A 385 3.61 20.25 23.15
N GLU A 386 2.77 20.69 24.07
CA GLU A 386 2.93 20.58 25.51
C GLU A 386 2.91 19.10 25.93
N GLU A 387 1.89 18.35 25.53
CA GLU A 387 1.78 16.91 25.79
C GLU A 387 2.98 16.15 25.21
N LYS A 388 3.47 16.56 24.03
CA LYS A 388 4.63 15.91 23.42
C LYS A 388 5.90 16.09 24.24
N THR A 389 6.09 17.23 24.88
CA THR A 389 7.24 17.50 25.75
C THR A 389 7.12 16.85 27.13
N ALA A 390 5.93 16.38 27.48
CA ALA A 390 5.67 15.64 28.71
C ALA A 390 5.75 14.12 28.53
N VAL A 391 6.04 13.61 27.31
CA VAL A 391 6.05 12.16 27.02
C VAL A 391 7.44 11.70 26.60
N SER A 392 7.96 10.66 27.28
CA SER A 392 9.16 9.93 26.91
C SER A 392 8.81 8.75 25.98
N ILE A 393 9.36 8.76 24.77
CA ILE A 393 9.21 7.66 23.79
C ILE A 393 10.37 6.66 23.85
N GLY A 394 11.44 7.00 24.54
CA GLY A 394 12.67 6.22 24.68
C GLY A 394 13.67 6.93 25.58
N HIS A 395 14.82 6.32 25.77
CA HIS A 395 15.92 6.89 26.56
C HIS A 395 17.23 6.76 25.80
N ALA A 396 18.15 7.67 26.06
CA ALA A 396 19.48 7.63 25.45
C ALA A 396 20.38 6.64 26.20
N VAL A 397 21.09 5.82 25.43
CA VAL A 397 22.07 4.84 25.91
C VAL A 397 23.47 5.28 25.46
N VAL A 398 24.44 5.25 26.33
CA VAL A 398 25.81 5.68 26.06
C VAL A 398 26.73 4.47 25.93
N LEU A 399 27.46 4.42 24.81
CA LEU A 399 28.56 3.47 24.55
C LEU A 399 29.87 4.18 24.91
N LYS A 400 30.34 3.95 26.13
CA LYS A 400 31.53 4.63 26.69
C LYS A 400 32.77 4.44 25.81
N GLU A 401 32.94 3.26 25.24
CA GLU A 401 34.05 2.86 24.38
C GLU A 401 34.17 3.70 23.09
N ASN A 402 33.05 4.20 22.58
CA ASN A 402 33.02 5.00 21.37
C ASN A 402 33.00 6.52 21.67
N CYS A 403 32.97 6.91 22.94
CA CYS A 403 32.80 8.30 23.31
C CYS A 403 34.15 9.07 23.23
N ILE A 404 34.13 10.16 22.46
CA ILE A 404 35.28 11.07 22.32
C ILE A 404 35.20 12.29 23.23
N SER A 405 34.34 12.28 24.22
CA SER A 405 34.20 13.33 25.25
C SER A 405 33.93 14.75 24.72
N CYS A 406 33.34 14.88 23.53
CA CYS A 406 33.15 16.19 22.86
C CYS A 406 32.01 17.06 23.44
N GLY A 407 31.13 16.52 24.29
CA GLY A 407 30.03 17.23 24.92
C GLY A 407 28.88 17.66 23.99
N THR A 408 28.90 17.29 22.69
CA THR A 408 27.90 17.73 21.71
C THR A 408 26.49 17.23 22.04
N CYS A 409 26.38 16.02 22.59
CA CYS A 409 25.10 15.44 23.01
C CYS A 409 24.41 16.24 24.13
N ALA A 410 25.19 16.74 25.09
CA ALA A 410 24.67 17.57 26.17
C ALA A 410 24.21 18.96 25.68
N ARG A 411 25.03 19.61 24.80
CA ARG A 411 24.68 20.91 24.21
C ARG A 411 23.43 20.95 23.37
N HIS A 412 23.12 19.84 22.69
CA HIS A 412 21.95 19.74 21.79
C HIS A 412 20.75 19.02 22.41
N CYS A 413 20.79 18.70 23.71
CA CYS A 413 19.69 18.06 24.40
C CYS A 413 18.56 19.05 24.72
N PRO A 414 17.36 18.97 24.07
CA PRO A 414 16.32 19.95 24.29
C PRO A 414 15.65 19.88 25.67
N SER A 415 15.73 18.74 26.34
CA SER A 415 15.21 18.56 27.72
C SER A 415 16.27 18.68 28.79
N SER A 416 17.51 19.03 28.43
CA SER A 416 18.65 19.08 29.37
C SER A 416 18.81 17.79 30.20
N ALA A 417 18.47 16.64 29.60
CA ALA A 417 18.55 15.33 30.25
C ALA A 417 19.99 14.76 30.27
N ILE A 418 20.96 15.41 29.63
CA ILE A 418 22.32 14.90 29.48
C ILE A 418 23.27 15.91 30.15
N SER A 419 24.05 15.45 31.14
CA SER A 419 25.16 16.17 31.76
C SER A 419 26.48 15.47 31.48
N MET A 420 27.59 16.19 31.50
CA MET A 420 28.92 15.59 31.35
C MET A 420 29.52 15.36 32.75
N VAL A 421 29.85 14.10 33.03
CA VAL A 421 30.52 13.70 34.29
C VAL A 421 31.82 13.00 33.88
N ASP A 422 32.95 13.49 34.35
CA ASP A 422 34.28 12.98 34.00
C ASP A 422 34.54 12.79 32.49
N GLY A 423 34.02 13.74 31.68
CA GLY A 423 34.14 13.69 30.23
C GLY A 423 33.16 12.70 29.52
N ILE A 424 32.37 11.95 30.26
CA ILE A 424 31.39 10.99 29.74
C ILE A 424 29.97 11.53 29.93
N PRO A 425 29.07 11.40 28.94
CA PRO A 425 27.69 11.83 29.09
C PRO A 425 26.94 10.92 30.08
N ALA A 426 26.36 11.53 31.13
CA ALA A 426 25.42 10.90 32.03
C ALA A 426 24.00 11.31 31.66
N VAL A 427 23.12 10.33 31.49
CA VAL A 427 21.74 10.54 31.02
C VAL A 427 20.76 10.41 32.17
N ASN A 428 19.94 11.44 32.35
CA ASN A 428 18.79 11.37 33.25
C ASN A 428 17.59 10.85 32.49
N GLU A 429 17.25 9.59 32.71
CA GLU A 429 16.17 8.90 31.97
C GLU A 429 14.77 9.48 32.25
N THR A 430 14.56 10.06 33.46
CA THR A 430 13.27 10.66 33.82
C THR A 430 13.00 11.97 33.08
N ARG A 431 14.04 12.62 32.55
CA ARG A 431 13.94 13.86 31.76
C ARG A 431 14.13 13.61 30.25
N CYS A 432 14.50 12.39 29.85
CA CYS A 432 14.82 12.08 28.47
C CYS A 432 13.57 11.86 27.64
N LEU A 433 13.34 12.70 26.62
CA LEU A 433 12.22 12.59 25.67
C LEU A 433 12.37 11.44 24.65
N GLY A 434 13.60 10.96 24.42
CA GLY A 434 13.87 10.02 23.33
C GLY A 434 13.87 10.66 21.94
N CYS A 435 14.09 11.97 21.83
CA CYS A 435 13.94 12.73 20.58
C CYS A 435 15.05 12.47 19.53
N GLY A 436 16.17 11.87 19.92
CA GLY A 436 17.28 11.50 19.04
C GLY A 436 18.25 12.62 18.67
N ALA A 437 18.13 13.81 19.25
CA ALA A 437 19.07 14.91 18.98
C ALA A 437 20.53 14.54 19.34
N CYS A 438 20.73 13.87 20.49
CA CYS A 438 22.05 13.39 20.92
C CYS A 438 22.65 12.37 19.95
N GLU A 439 21.86 11.47 19.40
CA GLU A 439 22.28 10.48 18.40
C GLU A 439 22.60 11.16 17.06
N TYR A 440 21.74 12.06 16.60
CA TYR A 440 21.92 12.78 15.34
C TYR A 440 23.19 13.63 15.34
N TYR A 441 23.43 14.41 16.37
CA TYR A 441 24.59 15.31 16.47
C TYR A 441 25.89 14.63 16.92
N CYS A 442 25.86 13.34 17.31
CA CYS A 442 27.07 12.63 17.72
C CYS A 442 28.05 12.49 16.53
N PRO A 443 29.31 12.99 16.66
CA PRO A 443 30.30 12.94 15.58
C PRO A 443 31.05 11.58 15.49
N ALA A 444 30.92 10.71 16.50
CA ALA A 444 31.64 9.44 16.54
C ALA A 444 31.30 8.54 15.32
N ARG A 445 32.33 7.90 14.77
CA ARG A 445 32.27 7.01 13.59
C ARG A 445 33.14 5.76 13.85
N PRO A 446 32.82 4.59 13.26
CA PRO A 446 31.67 4.30 12.40
C PRO A 446 30.35 4.22 13.15
N MET A 447 30.35 3.92 14.45
CA MET A 447 29.16 3.82 15.29
C MET A 447 29.04 5.02 16.23
N THR A 448 27.82 5.51 16.44
CA THR A 448 27.59 6.60 17.39
C THR A 448 27.88 6.16 18.82
N ALA A 449 28.48 7.05 19.62
CA ALA A 449 28.75 6.80 21.03
C ALA A 449 27.49 6.91 21.92
N ILE A 450 26.41 7.48 21.38
CA ILE A 450 25.13 7.62 22.06
C ILE A 450 24.01 7.35 21.06
N TYR A 451 23.04 6.55 21.46
CA TYR A 451 21.86 6.23 20.65
C TYR A 451 20.62 6.18 21.53
N VAL A 452 19.44 6.19 20.91
CA VAL A 452 18.17 6.16 21.66
C VAL A 452 17.56 4.76 21.54
N GLU A 453 17.27 4.14 22.67
CA GLU A 453 16.51 2.90 22.78
C GLU A 453 15.04 3.23 23.03
N GLY A 454 14.10 2.48 22.39
CA GLY A 454 12.67 2.70 22.52
C GLY A 454 12.12 2.19 23.84
N ARG A 455 10.96 2.72 24.27
CA ARG A 455 10.17 2.16 25.37
C ARG A 455 8.99 1.36 24.79
N GLU A 456 8.67 0.22 25.40
CA GLU A 456 7.48 -0.55 25.02
C GLU A 456 6.18 0.22 25.29
N ILE A 457 6.14 0.94 26.40
CA ILE A 457 5.08 1.86 26.81
C ILE A 457 5.68 3.23 26.98
N HIS A 458 5.09 4.24 26.34
CA HIS A 458 5.50 5.62 26.51
C HIS A 458 5.14 6.08 27.92
N THR A 459 6.06 6.75 28.59
CA THR A 459 5.88 7.21 29.96
C THR A 459 5.75 8.73 30.00
N GLU A 460 4.97 9.25 30.92
CA GLU A 460 4.96 10.68 31.24
C GLU A 460 6.23 11.05 31.99
N ILE A 461 6.75 12.27 31.73
CA ILE A 461 7.95 12.85 32.34
C ILE A 461 7.57 13.78 33.46
#